data_ffd93972f37dce0bb76ab9c145a53577
#
_entry.id   ffd93972f37dce0bb76ab9c145a53577
#
_cell.length_a   1.000
_cell.length_b   1.000
_cell.length_c   1.000
_cell.angle_alpha   90.00
_cell.angle_beta   90.00
_cell.angle_gamma   90.00
#
_symmetry.space_group_name_H-M   'P 1'
#
loop_
_entity.id
_entity.type
_entity.pdbx_description
1 polymer ?
#
loop_
_entity_poly.entity_id
_entity_poly.type
_entity_poly.pdbx_seq_one_letter_code
_entity_poly.pdbx_strand_id
1 'polypeptide(L)'
;MIRVKFLACLLLCALPAVALDDDMHGHHHDATEKLGKVSFPISCAWGSQAEFERGVALLHSFGYEEAEEQFGEVAKKDPGCAMAHWGIAMSLFHQIWERPEDKTLQRGHDEIAAAEKIGAKTERERDYISALGKFYSDTSKEHYLQQASAYSDAMAKLHEKYPDDLEAGAFYALSLMAADKPDDSAHEATKKAVAVLNPLFAKQPDHPGLAHYIIHACDSPDMALLGLAAARRYAEIAPSSAHAVHMPSHIFARLGLWDEDIHANLKSVYLTENSKEMYMRGHELHAMHFLLYAYLQTGQDEAAKQIVEKSKVIVAGSQNMDDSGMLEYLGFAAAHFPALYDLEMHHWAEAAALEPAANAPAHLRTITYWARTIAAARMGDVEATKKNAKLFDDTEEEVRHSKYAYVLEGRKASTAHDEVHAWLAFVEHKNDEALRLMGEVADHQDQAGKAEVDIPAREMLADMLQEMKQPEKALAEYEKSMKIDPNRFNGLAGATQAAEVAHQAEKANTYSSQLLKNCDGGKHSERPELRNAKMLAKNGE
;
A
#
# COMPACT_ATOMS: atom_id res chain seq x y z
N MET A 1 45.04 46.20 -54.53
CA MET A 1 44.41 44.86 -54.33
C MET A 1 45.49 43.94 -53.72
N ILE A 2 45.47 43.81 -52.39
CA ILE A 2 46.45 43.02 -51.63
C ILE A 2 45.73 41.80 -51.08
N ARG A 3 46.13 40.61 -51.55
CA ARG A 3 45.66 39.35 -50.98
C ARG A 3 46.50 38.96 -49.79
N VAL A 4 45.90 38.93 -48.62
CA VAL A 4 46.50 38.37 -47.41
C VAL A 4 46.13 36.90 -47.31
N LYS A 5 47.15 36.02 -47.32
CA LYS A 5 47.04 34.59 -47.06
C LYS A 5 47.14 34.39 -45.55
N PHE A 6 46.11 33.84 -44.89
CA PHE A 6 46.22 33.32 -43.53
C PHE A 6 46.69 31.87 -43.55
N LEU A 7 47.78 31.64 -42.87
CA LEU A 7 48.38 30.32 -42.63
C LEU A 7 47.78 29.77 -41.35
N ALA A 8 47.04 28.68 -41.39
CA ALA A 8 46.50 27.98 -40.23
C ALA A 8 47.53 26.96 -39.72
N CYS A 9 48.13 27.21 -38.56
CA CYS A 9 48.89 26.22 -37.80
C CYS A 9 47.94 25.25 -37.10
N LEU A 10 47.95 23.97 -37.50
CA LEU A 10 47.33 22.88 -36.74
C LEU A 10 48.34 22.49 -35.60
N LEU A 11 47.98 22.80 -34.37
CA LEU A 11 48.59 22.17 -33.18
C LEU A 11 47.78 20.89 -32.91
N LEU A 12 48.39 19.73 -33.13
CA LEU A 12 47.90 18.46 -32.60
C LEU A 12 48.25 18.41 -31.11
N CYS A 13 47.27 18.62 -30.24
CA CYS A 13 47.39 18.21 -28.84
C CYS A 13 46.97 16.75 -28.72
N ALA A 14 47.95 15.87 -28.51
CA ALA A 14 47.70 14.49 -28.10
C ALA A 14 47.16 14.52 -26.65
N LEU A 15 45.89 14.25 -26.46
CA LEU A 15 45.30 13.92 -25.17
C LEU A 15 45.57 12.45 -24.85
N PRO A 16 45.99 12.09 -23.66
CA PRO A 16 46.11 10.70 -23.27
C PRO A 16 44.68 10.11 -23.21
N ALA A 17 44.48 8.93 -23.83
CA ALA A 17 43.31 8.12 -23.63
C ALA A 17 43.26 7.69 -22.18
N VAL A 18 42.39 8.33 -21.41
CA VAL A 18 41.96 7.79 -20.12
C VAL A 18 41.05 6.60 -20.46
N ALA A 19 41.50 5.41 -20.09
CA ALA A 19 40.67 4.24 -20.06
C ALA A 19 39.47 4.58 -19.16
N LEU A 20 38.28 4.52 -19.70
CA LEU A 20 37.07 4.44 -18.90
C LEU A 20 37.12 3.06 -18.23
N ASP A 21 37.55 3.05 -16.97
CA ASP A 21 37.28 1.96 -16.07
C ASP A 21 35.75 1.87 -15.98
N ASP A 22 35.26 0.67 -16.26
CA ASP A 22 33.90 0.24 -16.03
C ASP A 22 33.71 0.11 -14.50
N ASP A 23 33.64 1.25 -13.83
CA ASP A 23 33.38 1.33 -12.40
C ASP A 23 31.89 1.16 -12.18
N MET A 24 31.57 -0.10 -11.86
CA MET A 24 30.50 -0.54 -10.97
C MET A 24 29.74 0.61 -10.29
N HIS A 25 28.43 0.51 -10.37
CA HIS A 25 27.46 1.31 -9.65
C HIS A 25 27.72 1.29 -8.13
N GLY A 26 28.63 2.11 -7.66
CA GLY A 26 28.77 2.43 -6.25
C GLY A 26 27.72 3.50 -5.92
N HIS A 27 26.66 3.13 -5.22
CA HIS A 27 25.77 4.09 -4.61
C HIS A 27 26.59 4.98 -3.67
N HIS A 28 26.81 6.23 -4.05
CA HIS A 28 27.41 7.22 -3.17
C HIS A 28 26.42 7.47 -2.02
N HIS A 29 26.79 7.01 -0.82
CA HIS A 29 26.07 7.35 0.40
C HIS A 29 26.04 8.87 0.54
N ASP A 30 24.86 9.47 0.35
CA ASP A 30 24.69 10.89 0.62
C ASP A 30 24.74 11.09 2.15
N ALA A 31 25.73 11.83 2.62
CA ALA A 31 25.88 12.16 4.04
C ALA A 31 24.67 12.94 4.62
N THR A 32 23.70 13.32 3.76
CA THR A 32 22.46 14.00 4.12
C THR A 32 21.28 13.05 4.30
N GLU A 33 21.43 11.74 4.00
CA GLU A 33 20.35 10.74 4.14
C GLU A 33 19.90 10.60 5.60
N LYS A 34 18.59 10.70 5.82
CA LYS A 34 17.98 10.57 7.15
C LYS A 34 16.99 9.41 7.15
N LEU A 35 17.37 8.33 7.83
CA LEU A 35 16.62 7.08 7.97
C LEU A 35 16.11 6.83 9.40
N GLY A 36 16.26 7.80 10.31
CA GLY A 36 15.95 7.63 11.72
C GLY A 36 17.16 7.18 12.54
N LYS A 37 16.91 6.73 13.79
CA LYS A 37 17.95 6.29 14.72
C LYS A 37 17.74 4.83 15.10
N VAL A 38 18.72 4.01 14.78
CA VAL A 38 18.80 2.59 15.13
C VAL A 38 20.02 2.37 16.04
N SER A 39 19.90 1.46 16.97
CA SER A 39 21.02 1.00 17.79
C SER A 39 21.00 -0.52 17.87
N PHE A 40 21.82 -1.14 17.03
CA PHE A 40 21.96 -2.59 16.96
C PHE A 40 23.42 -3.00 17.12
N PRO A 41 23.93 -3.14 18.37
CA PRO A 41 25.31 -3.50 18.61
C PRO A 41 25.68 -4.85 17.99
N ILE A 42 26.78 -4.90 17.25
CA ILE A 42 27.34 -6.14 16.65
C ILE A 42 28.78 -6.36 17.10
N SER A 43 29.21 -7.61 17.10
CA SER A 43 30.57 -8.04 17.47
C SER A 43 31.52 -8.16 16.27
N CYS A 44 31.16 -7.60 15.12
CA CYS A 44 31.97 -7.52 13.91
C CYS A 44 33.12 -6.51 14.06
N ALA A 45 33.92 -6.29 13.01
CA ALA A 45 34.94 -5.27 13.01
C ALA A 45 34.36 -3.88 13.31
N TRP A 46 35.08 -3.06 14.10
CA TRP A 46 34.53 -1.78 14.57
C TRP A 46 34.06 -0.84 13.44
N GLY A 47 34.70 -0.89 12.28
CA GLY A 47 34.33 -0.09 11.12
C GLY A 47 33.00 -0.52 10.44
N SER A 48 32.43 -1.67 10.81
CA SER A 48 31.17 -2.20 10.22
C SER A 48 29.91 -1.77 10.98
N GLN A 49 30.04 -1.23 12.20
CA GLN A 49 28.89 -0.92 13.08
C GLN A 49 27.90 0.06 12.44
N ALA A 50 28.38 1.22 11.96
CA ALA A 50 27.51 2.24 11.39
C ALA A 50 26.86 1.80 10.07
N GLU A 51 27.59 1.06 9.25
CA GLU A 51 27.10 0.51 7.99
C GLU A 51 26.02 -0.57 8.22
N PHE A 52 26.21 -1.40 9.26
CA PHE A 52 25.23 -2.38 9.68
C PHE A 52 23.95 -1.71 10.21
N GLU A 53 24.07 -0.71 11.08
CA GLU A 53 22.90 0.03 11.61
C GLU A 53 22.15 0.79 10.52
N ARG A 54 22.84 1.27 9.46
CA ARG A 54 22.17 1.80 8.27
C ARG A 54 21.35 0.72 7.56
N GLY A 55 21.90 -0.49 7.37
CA GLY A 55 21.16 -1.62 6.79
C GLY A 55 19.91 -1.96 7.62
N VAL A 56 20.00 -1.94 8.96
CA VAL A 56 18.84 -2.16 9.84
C VAL A 56 17.81 -1.03 9.72
N ALA A 57 18.25 0.23 9.58
CA ALA A 57 17.32 1.35 9.37
C ALA A 57 16.56 1.26 8.04
N LEU A 58 17.23 0.79 6.97
CA LEU A 58 16.61 0.47 5.69
C LEU A 58 15.58 -0.67 5.82
N LEU A 59 15.94 -1.78 6.50
CA LEU A 59 15.00 -2.86 6.81
C LEU A 59 13.75 -2.36 7.52
N HIS A 60 13.91 -1.48 8.50
CA HIS A 60 12.78 -0.91 9.24
C HIS A 60 11.86 -0.04 8.39
N SER A 61 12.36 0.45 7.26
CA SER A 61 11.57 1.24 6.28
C SER A 61 11.21 0.43 5.02
N PHE A 62 11.35 -0.90 5.06
CA PHE A 62 11.09 -1.83 3.97
C PHE A 62 11.86 -1.54 2.67
N GLY A 63 13.00 -0.87 2.78
CA GLY A 63 14.00 -0.76 1.71
C GLY A 63 14.82 -2.04 1.64
N TYR A 64 14.19 -3.14 1.23
CA TYR A 64 14.78 -4.48 1.33
C TYR A 64 15.95 -4.66 0.38
N GLU A 65 15.87 -4.13 -0.84
CA GLU A 65 16.92 -4.22 -1.85
C GLU A 65 18.16 -3.43 -1.40
N GLU A 66 17.99 -2.19 -0.95
CA GLU A 66 19.09 -1.37 -0.44
C GLU A 66 19.67 -1.94 0.85
N ALA A 67 18.83 -2.55 1.70
CA ALA A 67 19.30 -3.22 2.91
C ALA A 67 20.15 -4.46 2.57
N GLU A 68 19.72 -5.28 1.60
CA GLU A 68 20.49 -6.43 1.11
C GLU A 68 21.86 -6.01 0.58
N GLU A 69 21.90 -4.97 -0.27
CA GLU A 69 23.16 -4.41 -0.77
C GLU A 69 24.05 -3.91 0.37
N GLN A 70 23.49 -3.14 1.31
CA GLN A 70 24.22 -2.59 2.44
C GLN A 70 24.83 -3.70 3.32
N PHE A 71 24.08 -4.75 3.64
CA PHE A 71 24.62 -5.89 4.40
C PHE A 71 25.63 -6.69 3.58
N GLY A 72 25.45 -6.79 2.25
CA GLY A 72 26.42 -7.37 1.34
C GLY A 72 27.76 -6.64 1.35
N GLU A 73 27.75 -5.30 1.40
CA GLU A 73 28.98 -4.51 1.55
C GLU A 73 29.66 -4.74 2.92
N VAL A 74 28.86 -4.86 4.00
CA VAL A 74 29.40 -5.22 5.32
C VAL A 74 30.06 -6.61 5.27
N ALA A 75 29.43 -7.61 4.64
CA ALA A 75 30.00 -8.95 4.50
C ALA A 75 31.30 -8.98 3.67
N LYS A 76 31.39 -8.18 2.60
CA LYS A 76 32.61 -8.01 1.79
C LYS A 76 33.74 -7.37 2.60
N LYS A 77 33.43 -6.34 3.37
CA LYS A 77 34.39 -5.58 4.17
C LYS A 77 34.90 -6.35 5.40
N ASP A 78 34.01 -7.11 6.03
CA ASP A 78 34.32 -7.98 7.18
C ASP A 78 33.73 -9.39 6.96
N PRO A 79 34.45 -10.27 6.24
CA PRO A 79 33.99 -11.67 6.01
C PRO A 79 33.82 -12.50 7.29
N GLY A 80 34.25 -12.00 8.45
CA GLY A 80 34.02 -12.62 9.75
C GLY A 80 32.75 -12.12 10.45
N CYS A 81 31.97 -11.24 9.84
CA CYS A 81 30.75 -10.69 10.40
C CYS A 81 29.54 -11.59 10.15
N ALA A 82 29.23 -12.47 11.08
CA ALA A 82 28.05 -13.35 11.00
C ALA A 82 26.72 -12.56 10.88
N MET A 83 26.64 -11.37 11.51
CA MET A 83 25.43 -10.54 11.47
C MET A 83 25.18 -9.90 10.11
N ALA A 84 26.20 -9.74 9.25
CA ALA A 84 25.97 -9.27 7.88
C ALA A 84 25.13 -10.29 7.08
N HIS A 85 25.42 -11.58 7.22
CA HIS A 85 24.63 -12.65 6.61
C HIS A 85 23.22 -12.77 7.21
N TRP A 86 23.05 -12.53 8.51
CA TRP A 86 21.73 -12.37 9.13
C TRP A 86 20.96 -11.21 8.49
N GLY A 87 21.62 -10.07 8.26
CA GLY A 87 21.00 -8.90 7.63
C GLY A 87 20.55 -9.18 6.21
N ILE A 88 21.38 -9.87 5.38
CA ILE A 88 20.98 -10.31 4.03
C ILE A 88 19.76 -11.23 4.10
N ALA A 89 19.76 -12.23 5.00
CA ALA A 89 18.62 -13.13 5.18
C ALA A 89 17.34 -12.37 5.62
N MET A 90 17.46 -11.38 6.51
CA MET A 90 16.32 -10.54 6.90
C MET A 90 15.77 -9.73 5.74
N SER A 91 16.64 -9.22 4.86
CA SER A 91 16.22 -8.49 3.66
C SER A 91 15.46 -9.36 2.66
N LEU A 92 15.72 -10.68 2.64
CA LEU A 92 15.03 -11.64 1.78
C LEU A 92 13.68 -12.12 2.33
N PHE A 93 13.33 -11.78 3.57
CA PHE A 93 12.08 -12.26 4.19
C PHE A 93 10.85 -11.48 3.74
N HIS A 94 10.96 -10.20 3.46
CA HIS A 94 9.87 -9.28 3.05
C HIS A 94 8.62 -9.39 3.95
N GLN A 95 8.82 -9.39 5.27
CA GLN A 95 7.75 -9.58 6.26
C GLN A 95 6.56 -8.67 5.97
N ILE A 96 5.34 -9.22 6.00
CA ILE A 96 4.05 -8.56 5.75
C ILE A 96 3.87 -7.92 4.37
N TRP A 97 4.94 -7.86 3.55
CA TRP A 97 4.88 -7.27 2.21
C TRP A 97 4.48 -8.30 1.15
N GLU A 98 5.29 -9.35 1.02
CA GLU A 98 5.05 -10.45 0.09
C GLU A 98 5.57 -11.78 0.65
N ARG A 99 5.12 -12.90 0.07
CA ARG A 99 5.64 -14.22 0.42
C ARG A 99 6.80 -14.57 -0.49
N PRO A 100 8.01 -14.81 0.06
CA PRO A 100 9.16 -15.17 -0.74
C PRO A 100 8.93 -16.44 -1.55
N GLU A 101 9.40 -16.44 -2.80
CA GLU A 101 9.43 -17.65 -3.63
C GLU A 101 10.48 -18.66 -3.13
N ASP A 102 10.32 -19.94 -3.47
CA ASP A 102 11.22 -21.03 -3.03
C ASP A 102 12.71 -20.72 -3.26
N LYS A 103 13.04 -20.07 -4.39
CA LYS A 103 14.41 -19.65 -4.70
C LYS A 103 14.94 -18.61 -3.70
N THR A 104 14.11 -17.68 -3.29
CA THR A 104 14.46 -16.65 -2.28
C THR A 104 14.59 -17.28 -0.91
N LEU A 105 13.69 -18.21 -0.55
CA LEU A 105 13.79 -18.98 0.68
C LEU A 105 15.08 -19.79 0.75
N GLN A 106 15.50 -20.43 -0.36
CA GLN A 106 16.77 -21.14 -0.44
C GLN A 106 17.98 -20.20 -0.22
N ARG A 107 17.98 -19.01 -0.83
CA ARG A 107 19.03 -18.00 -0.59
C ARG A 107 19.12 -17.61 0.88
N GLY A 108 17.98 -17.31 1.51
CA GLY A 108 17.94 -16.97 2.94
C GLY A 108 18.42 -18.10 3.83
N HIS A 109 18.08 -19.35 3.50
CA HIS A 109 18.62 -20.55 4.17
C HIS A 109 20.15 -20.61 4.08
N ASP A 110 20.70 -20.38 2.88
CA ASP A 110 22.16 -20.43 2.65
C ASP A 110 22.88 -19.31 3.41
N GLU A 111 22.28 -18.11 3.52
CA GLU A 111 22.81 -16.99 4.30
C GLU A 111 22.80 -17.30 5.80
N ILE A 112 21.75 -17.90 6.34
CA ILE A 112 21.73 -18.35 7.75
C ILE A 112 22.80 -19.42 7.99
N ALA A 113 22.96 -20.40 7.09
CA ALA A 113 24.00 -21.42 7.21
C ALA A 113 25.42 -20.79 7.18
N ALA A 114 25.62 -19.74 6.38
CA ALA A 114 26.86 -18.96 6.36
C ALA A 114 27.10 -18.24 7.70
N ALA A 115 26.07 -17.57 8.25
CA ALA A 115 26.16 -16.91 9.56
C ALA A 115 26.51 -17.89 10.70
N GLU A 116 25.86 -19.05 10.73
CA GLU A 116 26.14 -20.11 11.72
C GLU A 116 27.57 -20.66 11.59
N LYS A 117 28.04 -20.88 10.36
CA LYS A 117 29.40 -21.36 10.08
C LYS A 117 30.48 -20.37 10.50
N ILE A 118 30.26 -19.07 10.30
CA ILE A 118 31.16 -18.01 10.76
C ILE A 118 31.17 -17.97 12.29
N GLY A 119 30.01 -18.06 12.90
CA GLY A 119 29.84 -18.09 14.35
C GLY A 119 29.89 -16.71 14.98
N ALA A 120 28.77 -16.18 15.40
CA ALA A 120 28.70 -14.91 16.10
C ALA A 120 29.33 -14.98 17.50
N LYS A 121 30.01 -13.91 17.92
CA LYS A 121 30.81 -13.88 19.15
C LYS A 121 29.94 -13.76 20.42
N THR A 122 28.82 -13.03 20.34
CA THR A 122 27.92 -12.84 21.47
C THR A 122 26.76 -13.84 21.47
N GLU A 123 26.23 -14.13 22.65
CA GLU A 123 25.02 -14.99 22.78
C GLU A 123 23.81 -14.33 22.12
N ARG A 124 23.65 -13.02 22.30
CA ARG A 124 22.58 -12.24 21.69
C ARG A 124 22.54 -12.39 20.17
N GLU A 125 23.68 -12.23 19.49
CA GLU A 125 23.76 -12.38 18.02
C GLU A 125 23.44 -13.80 17.57
N ARG A 126 23.92 -14.83 18.31
CA ARG A 126 23.55 -16.22 18.01
C ARG A 126 22.06 -16.48 18.17
N ASP A 127 21.41 -15.87 19.14
CA ASP A 127 19.98 -15.97 19.35
C ASP A 127 19.18 -15.34 18.20
N TYR A 128 19.60 -14.18 17.67
CA TYR A 128 19.00 -13.57 16.47
C TYR A 128 19.15 -14.44 15.23
N ILE A 129 20.34 -15.00 14.98
CA ILE A 129 20.60 -15.89 13.85
C ILE A 129 19.74 -17.16 14.01
N SER A 130 19.70 -17.77 15.20
CA SER A 130 18.90 -18.96 15.47
C SER A 130 17.40 -18.71 15.33
N ALA A 131 16.91 -17.52 15.74
CA ALA A 131 15.50 -17.15 15.58
C ALA A 131 15.13 -17.07 14.10
N LEU A 132 15.90 -16.34 13.29
CA LEU A 132 15.65 -16.23 11.86
C LEU A 132 15.81 -17.57 11.13
N GLY A 133 16.72 -18.44 11.60
CA GLY A 133 16.87 -19.80 11.12
C GLY A 133 15.61 -20.66 11.29
N LYS A 134 14.64 -20.28 12.18
CA LYS A 134 13.34 -20.95 12.26
C LYS A 134 12.46 -20.66 11.06
N PHE A 135 12.51 -19.45 10.54
CA PHE A 135 11.83 -19.11 9.29
C PHE A 135 12.43 -19.88 8.11
N TYR A 136 13.74 -19.91 7.99
CA TYR A 136 14.46 -20.56 6.89
C TYR A 136 14.73 -22.06 7.12
N SER A 137 14.04 -22.70 8.08
CA SER A 137 14.18 -24.15 8.32
C SER A 137 13.58 -25.02 7.22
N ASP A 138 12.72 -24.45 6.39
CA ASP A 138 12.12 -25.04 5.19
C ASP A 138 12.24 -24.01 4.05
N THR A 139 12.32 -24.47 2.82
CA THR A 139 12.49 -23.63 1.62
C THR A 139 11.29 -23.69 0.69
N SER A 140 10.14 -24.18 1.16
CA SER A 140 8.88 -24.21 0.44
C SER A 140 7.96 -23.09 0.90
N LYS A 141 7.52 -22.24 -0.02
CA LYS A 141 6.55 -21.16 0.23
C LYS A 141 5.16 -21.67 0.70
N GLU A 142 4.85 -22.94 0.44
CA GLU A 142 3.60 -23.57 0.91
C GLU A 142 3.53 -23.62 2.44
N HIS A 143 4.69 -23.63 3.12
CA HIS A 143 4.79 -23.68 4.58
C HIS A 143 5.01 -22.30 5.22
N TYR A 144 4.83 -21.20 4.47
CA TYR A 144 5.12 -19.82 4.92
C TYR A 144 4.54 -19.48 6.30
N LEU A 145 3.24 -19.73 6.53
CA LEU A 145 2.61 -19.40 7.82
C LEU A 145 3.19 -20.22 8.98
N GLN A 146 3.58 -21.47 8.73
CA GLN A 146 4.24 -22.31 9.75
C GLN A 146 5.63 -21.78 10.08
N GLN A 147 6.39 -21.38 9.06
CA GLN A 147 7.73 -20.79 9.19
C GLN A 147 7.66 -19.43 9.91
N ALA A 148 6.74 -18.55 9.49
CA ALA A 148 6.52 -17.24 10.13
C ALA A 148 6.11 -17.41 11.61
N SER A 149 5.23 -18.36 11.92
CA SER A 149 4.85 -18.66 13.31
C SER A 149 6.03 -19.16 14.13
N ALA A 150 6.86 -20.05 13.59
CA ALA A 150 8.04 -20.57 14.27
C ALA A 150 9.08 -19.46 14.55
N TYR A 151 9.25 -18.54 13.61
CA TYR A 151 10.06 -17.33 13.80
C TYR A 151 9.49 -16.41 14.88
N SER A 152 8.18 -16.14 14.84
CA SER A 152 7.51 -15.31 15.84
C SER A 152 7.64 -15.86 17.25
N ASP A 153 7.48 -17.19 17.42
CA ASP A 153 7.70 -17.87 18.70
C ASP A 153 9.16 -17.75 19.20
N ALA A 154 10.13 -17.80 18.27
CA ALA A 154 11.54 -17.61 18.61
C ALA A 154 11.83 -16.16 19.00
N MET A 155 11.26 -15.18 18.27
CA MET A 155 11.40 -13.77 18.59
C MET A 155 10.71 -13.38 19.91
N ALA A 156 9.60 -14.03 20.27
CA ALA A 156 8.98 -13.86 21.58
C ALA A 156 9.95 -14.24 22.73
N LYS A 157 10.63 -15.39 22.61
CA LYS A 157 11.62 -15.84 23.59
C LYS A 157 12.85 -14.92 23.63
N LEU A 158 13.28 -14.43 22.48
CA LEU A 158 14.38 -13.49 22.37
C LEU A 158 14.05 -12.17 23.07
N HIS A 159 12.88 -11.60 22.80
CA HIS A 159 12.40 -10.39 23.47
C HIS A 159 12.23 -10.58 25.00
N GLU A 160 11.74 -11.72 25.43
CA GLU A 160 11.66 -12.06 26.87
C GLU A 160 13.06 -12.15 27.51
N LYS A 161 14.03 -12.74 26.81
CA LYS A 161 15.41 -12.89 27.29
C LYS A 161 16.17 -11.55 27.33
N TYR A 162 15.87 -10.65 26.38
CA TYR A 162 16.51 -9.33 26.25
C TYR A 162 15.49 -8.18 26.28
N PRO A 163 14.83 -7.92 27.42
CA PRO A 163 13.70 -6.97 27.50
C PRO A 163 14.08 -5.51 27.27
N ASP A 164 15.38 -5.18 27.40
CA ASP A 164 15.91 -3.84 27.13
C ASP A 164 16.40 -3.67 25.68
N ASP A 165 16.38 -4.75 24.89
CA ASP A 165 16.74 -4.73 23.48
C ASP A 165 15.54 -4.24 22.65
N LEU A 166 15.58 -2.99 22.19
CA LEU A 166 14.51 -2.37 21.40
C LEU A 166 14.28 -3.12 20.09
N GLU A 167 15.36 -3.56 19.45
CA GLU A 167 15.29 -4.28 18.18
C GLU A 167 14.61 -5.65 18.33
N ALA A 168 14.87 -6.34 19.45
CA ALA A 168 14.17 -7.60 19.74
C ALA A 168 12.66 -7.39 19.85
N GLY A 169 12.23 -6.29 20.48
CA GLY A 169 10.82 -5.92 20.57
C GLY A 169 10.23 -5.50 19.21
N ALA A 170 10.97 -4.70 18.43
CA ALA A 170 10.53 -4.25 17.11
C ALA A 170 10.32 -5.42 16.14
N PHE A 171 11.33 -6.29 16.01
CA PHE A 171 11.23 -7.48 15.13
C PHE A 171 10.23 -8.52 15.66
N TYR A 172 10.06 -8.64 16.99
CA TYR A 172 8.99 -9.47 17.54
C TYR A 172 7.61 -8.96 17.12
N ALA A 173 7.35 -7.68 17.25
CA ALA A 173 6.07 -7.10 16.84
C ALA A 173 5.81 -7.27 15.34
N LEU A 174 6.84 -7.07 14.49
CA LEU A 174 6.73 -7.31 13.05
C LEU A 174 6.44 -8.80 12.75
N SER A 175 7.11 -9.73 13.46
CA SER A 175 6.90 -11.17 13.29
C SER A 175 5.49 -11.63 13.68
N LEU A 176 4.86 -10.98 14.65
CA LEU A 176 3.46 -11.24 15.01
C LEU A 176 2.52 -10.94 13.84
N MET A 177 2.75 -9.82 13.14
CA MET A 177 1.95 -9.43 11.96
C MET A 177 2.22 -10.37 10.76
N ALA A 178 3.48 -10.78 10.55
CA ALA A 178 3.83 -11.73 9.48
C ALA A 178 3.23 -13.12 9.70
N ALA A 179 3.04 -13.53 10.95
CA ALA A 179 2.43 -14.81 11.34
C ALA A 179 0.91 -14.71 11.54
N ASP A 180 0.29 -13.54 11.26
CA ASP A 180 -1.16 -13.35 11.42
C ASP A 180 -1.95 -14.34 10.56
N LYS A 181 -2.97 -14.92 11.18
CA LYS A 181 -3.79 -15.91 10.50
C LYS A 181 -4.85 -15.23 9.65
N PRO A 182 -5.16 -15.79 8.46
CA PRO A 182 -6.16 -15.20 7.57
C PRO A 182 -7.55 -15.01 8.20
N ASP A 183 -7.87 -15.76 9.25
CA ASP A 183 -9.16 -15.75 9.95
C ASP A 183 -9.15 -15.01 11.30
N ASP A 184 -8.07 -14.28 11.64
CA ASP A 184 -8.00 -13.47 12.87
C ASP A 184 -8.87 -12.20 12.78
N SER A 185 -10.18 -12.38 12.88
CA SER A 185 -11.16 -11.27 12.91
C SER A 185 -11.09 -10.44 14.20
N ALA A 186 -10.43 -10.95 15.23
CA ALA A 186 -10.28 -10.25 16.51
C ALA A 186 -9.05 -9.33 16.54
N HIS A 187 -8.22 -9.32 15.50
CA HIS A 187 -6.99 -8.54 15.43
C HIS A 187 -6.01 -8.81 16.60
N GLU A 188 -5.95 -10.06 17.07
CA GLU A 188 -5.16 -10.41 18.27
C GLU A 188 -3.65 -10.22 18.03
N ALA A 189 -3.16 -10.60 16.84
CA ALA A 189 -1.75 -10.44 16.49
C ALA A 189 -1.34 -8.97 16.43
N THR A 190 -2.14 -8.13 15.76
CA THR A 190 -1.87 -6.68 15.61
C THR A 190 -2.04 -5.94 16.94
N LYS A 191 -3.06 -6.26 17.76
CA LYS A 191 -3.22 -5.71 19.11
C LYS A 191 -2.02 -6.02 20.00
N LYS A 192 -1.51 -7.26 19.91
CA LYS A 192 -0.32 -7.67 20.65
C LYS A 192 0.93 -6.94 20.16
N ALA A 193 1.08 -6.76 18.83
CA ALA A 193 2.16 -5.97 18.25
C ALA A 193 2.14 -4.52 18.77
N VAL A 194 0.98 -3.85 18.76
CA VAL A 194 0.80 -2.49 19.31
C VAL A 194 1.16 -2.43 20.80
N ALA A 195 0.77 -3.43 21.58
CA ALA A 195 1.09 -3.49 23.02
C ALA A 195 2.61 -3.58 23.27
N VAL A 196 3.35 -4.27 22.38
CA VAL A 196 4.82 -4.32 22.43
C VAL A 196 5.44 -3.00 21.96
N LEU A 197 4.96 -2.44 20.84
CA LEU A 197 5.57 -1.29 20.18
C LEU A 197 5.39 0.03 20.94
N ASN A 198 4.21 0.31 21.49
CA ASN A 198 3.93 1.61 22.11
C ASN A 198 4.88 1.97 23.26
N PRO A 199 5.20 1.08 24.22
CA PRO A 199 6.18 1.40 25.27
C PRO A 199 7.59 1.63 24.72
N LEU A 200 7.97 0.94 23.65
CA LEU A 200 9.27 1.10 22.99
C LEU A 200 9.33 2.44 22.24
N PHE A 201 8.29 2.78 21.50
CA PHE A 201 8.18 4.07 20.79
C PHE A 201 8.22 5.26 21.74
N ALA A 202 7.58 5.15 22.89
CA ALA A 202 7.67 6.19 23.93
C ALA A 202 9.11 6.39 24.45
N LYS A 203 9.93 5.31 24.50
CA LYS A 203 11.34 5.38 24.91
C LYS A 203 12.24 5.93 23.80
N GLN A 204 11.99 5.57 22.55
CA GLN A 204 12.78 5.97 21.37
C GLN A 204 11.89 6.46 20.22
N PRO A 205 11.41 7.70 20.28
CA PRO A 205 10.44 8.23 19.30
C PRO A 205 11.05 8.56 17.93
N ASP A 206 12.37 8.45 17.78
CA ASP A 206 13.10 8.66 16.50
C ASP A 206 13.46 7.34 15.81
N HIS A 207 12.99 6.19 16.34
CA HIS A 207 13.27 4.88 15.78
C HIS A 207 12.31 4.58 14.63
N PRO A 208 12.80 4.31 13.38
CA PRO A 208 11.95 4.17 12.20
C PRO A 208 10.99 2.97 12.30
N GLY A 209 11.49 1.80 12.70
CA GLY A 209 10.70 0.57 12.77
C GLY A 209 9.55 0.64 13.76
N LEU A 210 9.73 1.31 14.91
CA LEU A 210 8.66 1.41 15.91
C LEU A 210 7.47 2.21 15.39
N ALA A 211 7.72 3.37 14.77
CA ALA A 211 6.65 4.18 14.17
C ALA A 211 5.99 3.44 12.99
N HIS A 212 6.79 2.86 12.10
CA HIS A 212 6.35 2.13 10.92
C HIS A 212 5.45 0.94 11.27
N TYR A 213 5.90 0.11 12.20
CA TYR A 213 5.16 -1.09 12.58
C TYR A 213 3.88 -0.79 13.37
N ILE A 214 3.82 0.33 14.10
CA ILE A 214 2.57 0.83 14.69
C ILE A 214 1.57 1.19 13.58
N ILE A 215 2.01 1.85 12.51
CA ILE A 215 1.13 2.18 11.39
C ILE A 215 0.55 0.91 10.77
N HIS A 216 1.39 -0.08 10.44
CA HIS A 216 0.91 -1.35 9.89
C HIS A 216 -0.04 -2.09 10.83
N ALA A 217 0.29 -2.16 12.13
CA ALA A 217 -0.56 -2.81 13.12
C ALA A 217 -1.91 -2.09 13.32
N CYS A 218 -1.96 -0.79 13.06
CA CYS A 218 -3.16 0.05 13.23
C CYS A 218 -3.91 0.32 11.90
N ASP A 219 -3.50 -0.27 10.77
CA ASP A 219 -4.16 -0.08 9.48
C ASP A 219 -5.44 -0.90 9.38
N SER A 220 -6.39 -0.58 10.26
CA SER A 220 -7.74 -1.13 10.27
C SER A 220 -8.72 -0.10 10.82
N PRO A 221 -10.03 -0.18 10.48
CA PRO A 221 -11.00 0.83 10.88
C PRO A 221 -11.10 1.09 12.38
N ASP A 222 -10.98 0.03 13.20
CA ASP A 222 -11.11 0.10 14.66
C ASP A 222 -9.82 0.53 15.37
N MET A 223 -8.66 0.43 14.70
CA MET A 223 -7.36 0.71 15.31
C MET A 223 -6.68 1.98 14.78
N ALA A 224 -7.12 2.53 13.63
CA ALA A 224 -6.45 3.64 12.95
C ALA A 224 -6.15 4.84 13.86
N LEU A 225 -7.08 5.20 14.77
CA LEU A 225 -6.87 6.32 15.69
C LEU A 225 -5.69 6.09 16.64
N LEU A 226 -5.38 4.82 16.98
CA LEU A 226 -4.24 4.48 17.84
C LEU A 226 -2.90 4.69 17.13
N GLY A 227 -2.89 4.57 15.78
CA GLY A 227 -1.71 4.78 14.93
C GLY A 227 -1.41 6.25 14.60
N LEU A 228 -2.36 7.19 14.84
CA LEU A 228 -2.25 8.57 14.35
C LEU A 228 -1.00 9.30 14.83
N ALA A 229 -0.60 9.11 16.08
CA ALA A 229 0.59 9.77 16.64
C ALA A 229 1.89 9.27 15.96
N ALA A 230 2.00 7.97 15.70
CA ALA A 230 3.11 7.38 14.96
C ALA A 230 3.10 7.83 13.50
N ALA A 231 1.94 7.84 12.85
CA ALA A 231 1.78 8.31 11.47
C ALA A 231 2.29 9.75 11.27
N ARG A 232 1.85 10.69 12.11
CA ARG A 232 2.30 12.09 12.04
C ARG A 232 3.80 12.28 12.29
N ARG A 233 4.43 11.32 12.94
CA ARG A 233 5.85 11.38 13.29
C ARG A 233 6.75 10.71 12.26
N TYR A 234 6.29 9.63 11.60
CA TYR A 234 7.16 8.74 10.82
C TYR A 234 7.86 9.45 9.64
N ALA A 235 7.13 10.27 8.89
CA ALA A 235 7.71 11.04 7.77
C ALA A 235 8.81 12.04 8.19
N GLU A 236 8.87 12.43 9.47
CA GLU A 236 9.93 13.27 10.03
C GLU A 236 11.13 12.44 10.49
N ILE A 237 10.90 11.18 10.92
CA ILE A 237 11.92 10.25 11.38
C ILE A 237 12.80 9.81 10.20
N ALA A 238 12.19 9.35 9.10
CA ALA A 238 12.88 8.82 7.93
C ALA A 238 12.50 9.58 6.64
N PRO A 239 12.74 10.89 6.53
CA PRO A 239 12.28 11.72 5.42
C PRO A 239 12.96 11.41 4.09
N SER A 240 14.01 10.59 4.07
CA SER A 240 14.72 10.16 2.87
C SER A 240 14.16 8.87 2.27
N SER A 241 13.35 8.13 3.01
CA SER A 241 12.69 6.92 2.51
C SER A 241 11.33 7.27 1.89
N ALA A 242 11.14 6.93 0.61
CA ALA A 242 9.88 7.14 -0.10
C ALA A 242 8.72 6.37 0.58
N HIS A 243 8.98 5.15 1.04
CA HIS A 243 8.02 4.35 1.78
C HIS A 243 7.66 4.99 3.12
N ALA A 244 8.66 5.48 3.89
CA ALA A 244 8.41 6.09 5.19
C ALA A 244 7.56 7.37 5.13
N VAL A 245 7.68 8.15 4.05
CA VAL A 245 6.86 9.36 3.88
C VAL A 245 5.47 9.07 3.33
N HIS A 246 5.29 7.93 2.65
CA HIS A 246 3.99 7.44 2.20
C HIS A 246 3.17 6.80 3.33
N MET A 247 3.78 5.95 4.17
CA MET A 247 3.08 5.11 5.15
C MET A 247 2.09 5.83 6.08
N PRO A 248 2.32 7.08 6.51
CA PRO A 248 1.30 7.85 7.25
C PRO A 248 -0.05 7.93 6.55
N SER A 249 -0.09 7.91 5.21
CA SER A 249 -1.31 8.02 4.43
C SER A 249 -2.27 6.85 4.65
N HIS A 250 -1.79 5.66 5.01
CA HIS A 250 -2.65 4.54 5.39
C HIS A 250 -3.58 4.92 6.56
N ILE A 251 -3.02 5.53 7.60
CA ILE A 251 -3.80 6.00 8.75
C ILE A 251 -4.64 7.22 8.39
N PHE A 252 -4.09 8.15 7.59
CA PHE A 252 -4.83 9.36 7.19
C PHE A 252 -6.04 9.00 6.33
N ALA A 253 -5.93 8.07 5.39
CA ALA A 253 -7.04 7.58 4.59
C ALA A 253 -8.14 6.93 5.45
N ARG A 254 -7.76 6.07 6.42
CA ARG A 254 -8.72 5.46 7.37
C ARG A 254 -9.47 6.50 8.20
N LEU A 255 -8.83 7.62 8.50
CA LEU A 255 -9.41 8.70 9.32
C LEU A 255 -10.03 9.83 8.50
N GLY A 256 -9.98 9.75 7.17
CA GLY A 256 -10.48 10.79 6.25
C GLY A 256 -9.73 12.13 6.40
N LEU A 257 -8.42 12.07 6.69
CA LEU A 257 -7.52 13.22 6.83
C LEU A 257 -6.84 13.51 5.49
N TRP A 258 -7.65 13.90 4.50
CA TRP A 258 -7.24 13.94 3.09
C TRP A 258 -6.11 14.92 2.78
N ASP A 259 -6.05 16.07 3.46
CA ASP A 259 -4.96 17.04 3.25
C ASP A 259 -3.60 16.48 3.69
N GLU A 260 -3.59 15.74 4.82
CA GLU A 260 -2.39 15.06 5.34
C GLU A 260 -1.98 13.89 4.43
N ASP A 261 -2.97 13.16 3.90
CA ASP A 261 -2.80 12.08 2.93
C ASP A 261 -2.15 12.59 1.63
N ILE A 262 -2.73 13.63 1.02
CA ILE A 262 -2.21 14.26 -0.19
C ILE A 262 -0.77 14.72 0.02
N HIS A 263 -0.48 15.39 1.15
CA HIS A 263 0.87 15.90 1.45
C HIS A 263 1.90 14.77 1.55
N ALA A 264 1.56 13.68 2.25
CA ALA A 264 2.42 12.51 2.40
C ALA A 264 2.75 11.87 1.04
N ASN A 265 1.72 11.63 0.22
CA ASN A 265 1.87 10.96 -1.06
C ASN A 265 2.56 11.83 -2.12
N LEU A 266 2.30 13.14 -2.16
CA LEU A 266 3.06 14.05 -3.03
C LEU A 266 4.56 14.02 -2.72
N LYS A 267 4.93 13.96 -1.44
CA LYS A 267 6.33 13.86 -1.04
C LYS A 267 6.94 12.51 -1.46
N SER A 268 6.21 11.41 -1.31
CA SER A 268 6.66 10.08 -1.76
C SER A 268 6.87 10.05 -3.27
N VAL A 269 5.89 10.51 -4.06
CA VAL A 269 6.00 10.61 -5.52
C VAL A 269 7.20 11.47 -5.93
N TYR A 270 7.44 12.60 -5.26
CA TYR A 270 8.62 13.44 -5.54
C TYR A 270 9.94 12.71 -5.32
N LEU A 271 10.04 11.86 -4.27
CA LEU A 271 11.25 11.08 -4.00
C LEU A 271 11.48 9.96 -5.03
N THR A 272 10.41 9.42 -5.62
CA THR A 272 10.48 8.25 -6.51
C THR A 272 10.53 8.59 -8.00
N GLU A 273 9.90 9.68 -8.44
CA GLU A 273 9.71 9.99 -9.87
C GLU A 273 11.00 10.13 -10.69
N ASN A 274 12.09 10.53 -10.05
CA ASN A 274 13.39 10.71 -10.69
C ASN A 274 14.34 9.52 -10.49
N SER A 275 13.89 8.47 -9.78
CA SER A 275 14.70 7.26 -9.58
C SER A 275 14.81 6.46 -10.87
N LYS A 276 16.01 5.90 -11.10
CA LYS A 276 16.24 4.90 -12.15
C LYS A 276 15.98 3.49 -11.67
N GLU A 277 15.91 3.32 -10.34
CA GLU A 277 15.70 2.03 -9.72
C GLU A 277 14.26 1.56 -9.94
N MET A 278 14.16 0.31 -10.37
CA MET A 278 12.90 -0.30 -10.78
C MET A 278 11.89 -0.40 -9.65
N TYR A 279 12.29 -0.92 -8.48
CA TYR A 279 11.43 -1.10 -7.33
C TYR A 279 10.82 0.23 -6.85
N MET A 280 11.49 1.37 -7.10
CA MET A 280 10.94 2.69 -6.80
C MET A 280 9.69 3.03 -7.62
N ARG A 281 9.49 2.40 -8.79
CA ARG A 281 8.26 2.58 -9.58
C ARG A 281 7.04 1.97 -8.90
N GLY A 282 7.21 0.86 -8.17
CA GLY A 282 6.16 0.29 -7.33
C GLY A 282 5.75 1.23 -6.21
N HIS A 283 6.72 1.78 -5.48
CA HIS A 283 6.45 2.78 -4.45
C HIS A 283 5.79 4.05 -5.02
N GLU A 284 6.21 4.51 -6.21
CA GLU A 284 5.58 5.65 -6.89
C GLU A 284 4.10 5.37 -7.19
N LEU A 285 3.79 4.24 -7.82
CA LEU A 285 2.42 3.87 -8.16
C LEU A 285 1.56 3.64 -6.91
N HIS A 286 2.14 3.03 -5.86
CA HIS A 286 1.42 2.83 -4.60
C HIS A 286 1.05 4.17 -3.94
N ALA A 287 1.97 5.12 -3.86
CA ALA A 287 1.68 6.47 -3.39
C ALA A 287 0.68 7.21 -4.32
N MET A 288 0.78 7.01 -5.63
CA MET A 288 -0.18 7.57 -6.59
C MET A 288 -1.59 7.00 -6.44
N HIS A 289 -1.76 5.74 -6.01
CA HIS A 289 -3.06 5.15 -5.72
C HIS A 289 -3.78 5.90 -4.59
N PHE A 290 -3.10 6.09 -3.46
CA PHE A 290 -3.63 6.87 -2.34
C PHE A 290 -3.88 8.33 -2.72
N LEU A 291 -2.97 8.95 -3.47
CA LEU A 291 -3.11 10.32 -3.96
C LEU A 291 -4.32 10.49 -4.90
N LEU A 292 -4.53 9.54 -5.83
CA LEU A 292 -5.73 9.49 -6.68
C LEU A 292 -6.99 9.47 -5.82
N TYR A 293 -7.03 8.55 -4.86
CA TYR A 293 -8.16 8.39 -3.97
C TYR A 293 -8.44 9.66 -3.16
N ALA A 294 -7.42 10.25 -2.52
CA ALA A 294 -7.57 11.48 -1.74
C ALA A 294 -8.01 12.69 -2.58
N TYR A 295 -7.52 12.84 -3.81
CA TYR A 295 -7.98 13.88 -4.73
C TYR A 295 -9.46 13.71 -5.08
N LEU A 296 -9.92 12.47 -5.30
CA LEU A 296 -11.33 12.19 -5.55
C LEU A 296 -12.21 12.54 -4.34
N GLN A 297 -11.73 12.31 -3.10
CA GLN A 297 -12.48 12.64 -1.89
C GLN A 297 -12.50 14.14 -1.58
N THR A 298 -11.54 14.91 -2.09
CA THR A 298 -11.47 16.37 -1.92
C THR A 298 -12.00 17.17 -3.11
N GLY A 299 -12.56 16.47 -4.11
CA GLY A 299 -13.09 17.13 -5.32
C GLY A 299 -12.01 17.83 -6.15
N GLN A 300 -10.77 17.33 -6.13
CA GLN A 300 -9.67 17.81 -6.97
C GLN A 300 -9.63 17.01 -8.29
N ASP A 301 -10.73 17.06 -9.04
CA ASP A 301 -11.04 16.16 -10.16
C ASP A 301 -9.97 16.18 -11.27
N GLU A 302 -9.43 17.35 -11.61
CA GLU A 302 -8.38 17.46 -12.63
C GLU A 302 -7.05 16.87 -12.13
N ALA A 303 -6.70 17.05 -10.85
CA ALA A 303 -5.52 16.46 -10.26
C ALA A 303 -5.64 14.92 -10.22
N ALA A 304 -6.81 14.40 -9.85
CA ALA A 304 -7.10 12.97 -9.91
C ALA A 304 -6.92 12.41 -11.33
N LYS A 305 -7.44 13.09 -12.35
CA LYS A 305 -7.26 12.70 -13.75
C LYS A 305 -5.80 12.69 -14.17
N GLN A 306 -5.01 13.67 -13.74
CA GLN A 306 -3.57 13.74 -14.03
C GLN A 306 -2.82 12.54 -13.44
N ILE A 307 -3.21 12.04 -12.26
CA ILE A 307 -2.65 10.81 -11.70
C ILE A 307 -2.92 9.60 -12.61
N VAL A 308 -4.16 9.46 -13.10
CA VAL A 308 -4.50 8.37 -14.04
C VAL A 308 -3.68 8.48 -15.33
N GLU A 309 -3.52 9.66 -15.90
CA GLU A 309 -2.72 9.84 -17.12
C GLU A 309 -1.22 9.60 -16.88
N LYS A 310 -0.68 10.05 -15.73
CA LYS A 310 0.71 9.78 -15.35
C LYS A 310 0.95 8.27 -15.18
N SER A 311 0.04 7.54 -14.54
CA SER A 311 0.17 6.08 -14.37
C SER A 311 0.23 5.35 -15.71
N LYS A 312 -0.56 5.75 -16.71
CA LYS A 312 -0.52 5.19 -18.07
C LYS A 312 0.86 5.37 -18.71
N VAL A 313 1.50 6.53 -18.51
CA VAL A 313 2.85 6.79 -19.04
C VAL A 313 3.89 5.89 -18.36
N ILE A 314 3.81 5.74 -17.03
CA ILE A 314 4.70 4.85 -16.26
C ILE A 314 4.54 3.41 -16.75
N VAL A 315 3.30 2.91 -16.82
CA VAL A 315 3.00 1.54 -17.27
C VAL A 315 3.51 1.30 -18.70
N ALA A 316 3.28 2.24 -19.62
CA ALA A 316 3.75 2.10 -21.01
C ALA A 316 5.28 2.10 -21.12
N GLY A 317 5.97 2.88 -20.30
CA GLY A 317 7.43 2.96 -20.25
C GLY A 317 8.12 1.74 -19.62
N SER A 318 7.35 0.94 -18.88
CA SER A 318 7.88 -0.15 -18.04
C SER A 318 7.67 -1.57 -18.61
N GLN A 319 7.15 -1.71 -19.81
CA GLN A 319 6.74 -3.02 -20.39
C GLN A 319 7.88 -4.01 -20.69
N ASN A 320 9.15 -3.60 -20.65
CA ASN A 320 10.31 -4.45 -20.96
C ASN A 320 11.08 -4.92 -19.71
N MET A 321 10.41 -5.03 -18.61
CA MET A 321 11.00 -5.26 -17.31
C MET A 321 10.85 -6.71 -16.87
N ASP A 322 11.87 -7.23 -16.18
CA ASP A 322 12.00 -8.66 -15.85
C ASP A 322 11.62 -8.98 -14.38
N ASP A 323 11.16 -7.98 -13.62
CA ASP A 323 10.75 -8.12 -12.24
C ASP A 323 9.27 -8.47 -12.14
N SER A 324 8.96 -9.68 -11.62
CA SER A 324 7.58 -10.19 -11.55
C SER A 324 6.68 -9.42 -10.57
N GLY A 325 7.22 -8.96 -9.44
CA GLY A 325 6.46 -8.19 -8.44
C GLY A 325 6.08 -6.82 -8.96
N MET A 326 7.03 -6.16 -9.62
CA MET A 326 6.80 -4.86 -10.26
C MET A 326 5.78 -4.94 -11.40
N LEU A 327 5.87 -5.96 -12.26
CA LEU A 327 4.92 -6.17 -13.36
C LEU A 327 3.48 -6.34 -12.85
N GLU A 328 3.32 -6.96 -11.67
CA GLU A 328 2.02 -7.11 -11.03
C GLU A 328 1.47 -5.75 -10.59
N TYR A 329 2.29 -4.91 -9.97
CA TYR A 329 1.86 -3.58 -9.54
C TYR A 329 1.56 -2.63 -10.70
N LEU A 330 2.34 -2.68 -11.77
CA LEU A 330 2.07 -1.96 -13.02
C LEU A 330 0.72 -2.40 -13.63
N GLY A 331 0.47 -3.71 -13.62
CA GLY A 331 -0.78 -4.29 -14.09
C GLY A 331 -1.98 -3.87 -13.25
N PHE A 332 -1.82 -3.84 -11.92
CA PHE A 332 -2.83 -3.33 -10.99
C PHE A 332 -3.15 -1.86 -11.28
N ALA A 333 -2.14 -1.00 -11.36
CA ALA A 333 -2.35 0.43 -11.65
C ALA A 333 -3.04 0.65 -13.01
N ALA A 334 -2.69 -0.14 -14.03
CA ALA A 334 -3.31 -0.08 -15.36
C ALA A 334 -4.80 -0.44 -15.34
N ALA A 335 -5.21 -1.39 -14.49
CA ALA A 335 -6.59 -1.84 -14.39
C ALA A 335 -7.40 -0.99 -13.39
N HIS A 336 -6.83 -0.74 -12.21
CA HIS A 336 -7.57 -0.18 -11.07
C HIS A 336 -7.71 1.34 -11.11
N PHE A 337 -6.67 2.10 -11.51
CA PHE A 337 -6.73 3.58 -11.47
C PHE A 337 -7.82 4.15 -12.38
N PRO A 338 -7.96 3.74 -13.66
CA PRO A 338 -9.08 4.21 -14.48
C PRO A 338 -10.43 3.71 -13.96
N ALA A 339 -10.52 2.48 -13.43
CA ALA A 339 -11.73 1.94 -12.86
C ALA A 339 -12.19 2.74 -11.64
N LEU A 340 -11.30 2.98 -10.68
CA LEU A 340 -11.56 3.78 -9.49
C LEU A 340 -11.97 5.21 -9.86
N TYR A 341 -11.23 5.87 -10.77
CA TYR A 341 -11.53 7.22 -11.21
C TYR A 341 -12.93 7.31 -11.83
N ASP A 342 -13.24 6.46 -12.80
CA ASP A 342 -14.50 6.54 -13.53
C ASP A 342 -15.70 6.18 -12.63
N LEU A 343 -15.57 5.19 -11.74
CA LEU A 343 -16.63 4.82 -10.79
C LEU A 343 -16.87 5.92 -9.74
N GLU A 344 -15.83 6.49 -9.15
CA GLU A 344 -15.93 7.57 -8.16
C GLU A 344 -16.47 8.89 -8.77
N MET A 345 -16.18 9.14 -10.04
CA MET A 345 -16.68 10.29 -10.78
C MET A 345 -18.08 10.07 -11.38
N HIS A 346 -18.66 8.88 -11.23
CA HIS A 346 -19.91 8.46 -11.86
C HIS A 346 -19.89 8.53 -13.41
N HIS A 347 -18.71 8.34 -14.01
CA HIS A 347 -18.50 8.24 -15.45
C HIS A 347 -18.87 6.85 -15.96
N TRP A 348 -20.17 6.49 -15.81
CA TRP A 348 -20.65 5.12 -16.04
C TRP A 348 -20.39 4.62 -17.46
N ALA A 349 -20.50 5.49 -18.48
CA ALA A 349 -20.25 5.11 -19.86
C ALA A 349 -18.77 4.78 -20.11
N GLU A 350 -17.88 5.55 -19.54
CA GLU A 350 -16.43 5.36 -19.60
C GLU A 350 -16.02 4.09 -18.84
N ALA A 351 -16.51 3.91 -17.61
CA ALA A 351 -16.26 2.70 -16.84
C ALA A 351 -16.75 1.42 -17.53
N ALA A 352 -17.94 1.47 -18.17
CA ALA A 352 -18.48 0.33 -18.94
C ALA A 352 -17.67 0.01 -20.21
N ALA A 353 -16.90 0.98 -20.73
CA ALA A 353 -16.07 0.86 -21.92
C ALA A 353 -14.60 0.47 -21.61
N LEU A 354 -14.22 0.32 -20.34
CA LEU A 354 -12.87 -0.11 -19.97
C LEU A 354 -12.53 -1.47 -20.60
N GLU A 355 -11.30 -1.62 -21.07
CA GLU A 355 -10.81 -2.87 -21.62
C GLU A 355 -9.59 -3.35 -20.82
N PRO A 356 -9.50 -4.64 -20.49
CA PRO A 356 -8.32 -5.16 -19.81
C PRO A 356 -7.09 -5.06 -20.74
N ALA A 357 -5.92 -4.81 -20.16
CA ALA A 357 -4.69 -4.78 -20.92
C ALA A 357 -4.45 -6.10 -21.65
N ALA A 358 -3.89 -6.04 -22.85
CA ALA A 358 -3.55 -7.22 -23.61
C ALA A 358 -2.61 -8.12 -22.79
N ASN A 359 -2.96 -9.40 -22.68
CA ASN A 359 -2.22 -10.40 -21.89
C ASN A 359 -2.19 -10.16 -20.36
N ALA A 360 -3.07 -9.30 -19.81
CA ALA A 360 -3.16 -9.13 -18.37
C ALA A 360 -3.51 -10.46 -17.68
N PRO A 361 -2.85 -10.81 -16.57
CA PRO A 361 -3.22 -11.95 -15.73
C PRO A 361 -4.69 -11.91 -15.31
N ALA A 362 -5.28 -13.08 -15.04
CA ALA A 362 -6.70 -13.21 -14.71
C ALA A 362 -7.13 -12.31 -13.53
N HIS A 363 -6.36 -12.31 -12.44
CA HIS A 363 -6.68 -11.51 -11.25
C HIS A 363 -6.72 -9.98 -11.52
N LEU A 364 -6.01 -9.48 -12.54
CA LEU A 364 -6.07 -8.08 -12.95
C LEU A 364 -7.23 -7.81 -13.91
N ARG A 365 -7.61 -8.79 -14.74
CA ARG A 365 -8.78 -8.68 -15.62
C ARG A 365 -10.09 -8.66 -14.84
N THR A 366 -10.15 -9.31 -13.67
CA THR A 366 -11.34 -9.25 -12.80
C THR A 366 -11.66 -7.82 -12.38
N ILE A 367 -10.66 -6.97 -12.12
CA ILE A 367 -10.86 -5.54 -11.77
C ILE A 367 -11.64 -4.81 -12.87
N THR A 368 -11.24 -5.01 -14.12
CA THR A 368 -11.92 -4.38 -15.26
C THR A 368 -13.36 -4.87 -15.40
N TYR A 369 -13.61 -6.19 -15.28
CA TYR A 369 -14.97 -6.74 -15.42
C TYR A 369 -15.87 -6.39 -14.23
N TRP A 370 -15.32 -6.27 -13.02
CA TRP A 370 -16.00 -5.74 -11.85
C TRP A 370 -16.49 -4.30 -12.11
N ALA A 371 -15.60 -3.39 -12.53
CA ALA A 371 -15.96 -2.01 -12.82
C ALA A 371 -17.01 -1.89 -13.94
N ARG A 372 -16.85 -2.67 -15.03
CA ARG A 372 -17.83 -2.71 -16.14
C ARG A 372 -19.19 -3.23 -15.71
N THR A 373 -19.24 -4.20 -14.80
CA THR A 373 -20.52 -4.74 -14.29
C THR A 373 -21.26 -3.69 -13.47
N ILE A 374 -20.56 -3.03 -12.54
CA ILE A 374 -21.14 -1.94 -11.73
C ILE A 374 -21.67 -0.82 -12.64
N ALA A 375 -20.83 -0.35 -13.56
CA ALA A 375 -21.20 0.73 -14.46
C ALA A 375 -22.41 0.40 -15.36
N ALA A 376 -22.45 -0.80 -15.93
CA ALA A 376 -23.59 -1.26 -16.72
C ALA A 376 -24.88 -1.35 -15.89
N ALA A 377 -24.77 -1.85 -14.65
CA ALA A 377 -25.90 -1.91 -13.72
C ALA A 377 -26.41 -0.51 -13.35
N ARG A 378 -25.50 0.44 -13.09
CA ARG A 378 -25.82 1.85 -12.80
C ARG A 378 -26.51 2.55 -13.99
N MET A 379 -26.25 2.13 -15.22
CA MET A 379 -26.95 2.60 -16.43
C MET A 379 -28.28 1.86 -16.69
N GLY A 380 -28.60 0.82 -15.91
CA GLY A 380 -29.78 -0.01 -16.11
C GLY A 380 -29.68 -0.95 -17.32
N ASP A 381 -28.47 -1.19 -17.84
CA ASP A 381 -28.25 -2.10 -18.98
C ASP A 381 -28.12 -3.55 -18.49
N VAL A 382 -29.26 -4.24 -18.42
CA VAL A 382 -29.36 -5.63 -17.94
C VAL A 382 -28.47 -6.59 -18.74
N GLU A 383 -28.46 -6.46 -20.07
CA GLU A 383 -27.72 -7.38 -20.93
C GLU A 383 -26.20 -7.16 -20.85
N ALA A 384 -25.75 -5.91 -20.80
CA ALA A 384 -24.35 -5.60 -20.58
C ALA A 384 -23.89 -6.05 -19.18
N THR A 385 -24.72 -5.86 -18.14
CA THR A 385 -24.43 -6.33 -16.79
C THR A 385 -24.25 -7.85 -16.75
N LYS A 386 -25.19 -8.62 -17.31
CA LYS A 386 -25.08 -10.09 -17.40
C LYS A 386 -23.81 -10.54 -18.12
N LYS A 387 -23.51 -9.90 -19.25
CA LYS A 387 -22.32 -10.23 -20.03
C LYS A 387 -21.04 -10.00 -19.22
N ASN A 388 -20.94 -8.86 -18.54
CA ASN A 388 -19.74 -8.51 -17.77
C ASN A 388 -19.61 -9.36 -16.51
N ALA A 389 -20.72 -9.65 -15.79
CA ALA A 389 -20.71 -10.57 -14.66
C ALA A 389 -20.24 -11.98 -15.07
N LYS A 390 -20.70 -12.48 -16.23
CA LYS A 390 -20.20 -13.76 -16.75
C LYS A 390 -18.71 -13.72 -17.08
N LEU A 391 -18.22 -12.64 -17.68
CA LEU A 391 -16.78 -12.47 -17.96
C LEU A 391 -15.97 -12.42 -16.66
N PHE A 392 -16.52 -11.81 -15.62
CA PHE A 392 -15.93 -11.81 -14.29
C PHE A 392 -15.83 -13.23 -13.73
N ASP A 393 -16.96 -13.99 -13.71
CA ASP A 393 -17.01 -15.36 -13.18
C ASP A 393 -16.04 -16.31 -13.92
N ASP A 394 -16.05 -16.26 -15.26
CA ASP A 394 -15.15 -17.06 -16.10
C ASP A 394 -13.66 -16.73 -15.78
N THR A 395 -13.38 -15.46 -15.51
CA THR A 395 -12.02 -14.99 -15.21
C THR A 395 -11.61 -15.31 -13.77
N GLU A 396 -12.53 -15.20 -12.81
CA GLU A 396 -12.28 -15.59 -11.41
C GLU A 396 -11.97 -17.10 -11.30
N GLU A 397 -12.64 -17.93 -12.11
CA GLU A 397 -12.32 -19.36 -12.17
C GLU A 397 -10.89 -19.61 -12.69
N GLU A 398 -10.41 -18.78 -13.64
CA GLU A 398 -8.99 -18.83 -14.04
C GLU A 398 -8.07 -18.44 -12.88
N VAL A 399 -8.45 -17.45 -12.04
CA VAL A 399 -7.67 -17.07 -10.84
C VAL A 399 -7.56 -18.23 -9.87
N ARG A 400 -8.66 -18.96 -9.59
CA ARG A 400 -8.67 -20.13 -8.69
C ARG A 400 -7.66 -21.20 -9.07
N HIS A 401 -7.37 -21.32 -10.38
CA HIS A 401 -6.44 -22.31 -10.92
C HIS A 401 -5.05 -21.72 -11.22
N SER A 402 -4.76 -20.51 -10.78
CA SER A 402 -3.48 -19.81 -11.01
C SER A 402 -2.64 -19.72 -9.73
N LYS A 403 -1.40 -19.25 -9.86
CA LYS A 403 -0.55 -18.90 -8.71
C LYS A 403 -1.12 -17.75 -7.85
N TYR A 404 -2.13 -17.05 -8.34
CA TYR A 404 -2.80 -15.93 -7.66
C TYR A 404 -4.07 -16.34 -6.91
N ALA A 405 -4.35 -17.64 -6.75
CA ALA A 405 -5.52 -18.12 -6.01
C ALA A 405 -5.62 -17.54 -4.58
N TYR A 406 -4.48 -17.21 -3.96
CA TYR A 406 -4.41 -16.62 -2.63
C TYR A 406 -5.14 -15.27 -2.47
N VAL A 407 -5.35 -14.51 -3.57
CA VAL A 407 -6.10 -13.23 -3.52
C VAL A 407 -7.59 -13.43 -3.20
N LEU A 408 -8.07 -14.66 -3.35
CA LEU A 408 -9.44 -15.05 -3.05
C LEU A 408 -9.58 -15.68 -1.65
N GLU A 409 -8.53 -15.66 -0.84
CA GLU A 409 -8.47 -16.34 0.45
C GLU A 409 -8.20 -15.36 1.59
N GLY A 410 -8.70 -15.70 2.77
CA GLY A 410 -8.42 -14.97 4.00
C GLY A 410 -9.35 -13.81 4.31
N ARG A 411 -9.03 -13.09 5.38
CA ARG A 411 -9.88 -12.04 5.95
C ARG A 411 -10.06 -10.83 5.03
N LYS A 412 -8.99 -10.44 4.32
CA LYS A 412 -9.00 -9.34 3.35
C LYS A 412 -9.12 -9.85 1.90
N ALA A 413 -9.75 -11.01 1.71
CA ALA A 413 -9.99 -11.54 0.38
C ALA A 413 -10.85 -10.59 -0.45
N SER A 414 -10.71 -10.69 -1.77
CA SER A 414 -11.52 -9.90 -2.68
C SER A 414 -13.02 -10.18 -2.49
N THR A 415 -13.80 -9.14 -2.30
CA THR A 415 -15.27 -9.19 -2.19
C THR A 415 -15.95 -8.92 -3.53
N ALA A 416 -15.17 -8.73 -4.58
CA ALA A 416 -15.65 -8.32 -5.90
C ALA A 416 -16.67 -9.31 -6.50
N HIS A 417 -16.57 -10.61 -6.18
CA HIS A 417 -17.55 -11.61 -6.62
C HIS A 417 -18.98 -11.27 -6.15
N ASP A 418 -19.16 -11.10 -4.86
CA ASP A 418 -20.49 -10.83 -4.29
C ASP A 418 -20.99 -9.43 -4.66
N GLU A 419 -20.10 -8.45 -4.81
CA GLU A 419 -20.43 -7.10 -5.32
C GLU A 419 -20.98 -7.18 -6.76
N VAL A 420 -20.31 -7.92 -7.66
CA VAL A 420 -20.76 -8.16 -9.04
C VAL A 420 -22.14 -8.79 -9.06
N HIS A 421 -22.36 -9.82 -8.25
CA HIS A 421 -23.64 -10.53 -8.19
C HIS A 421 -24.74 -9.71 -7.52
N ALA A 422 -24.40 -8.86 -6.54
CA ALA A 422 -25.34 -7.92 -5.95
C ALA A 422 -25.86 -6.90 -6.98
N TRP A 423 -24.94 -6.31 -7.78
CA TRP A 423 -25.32 -5.38 -8.84
C TRP A 423 -26.09 -6.07 -9.98
N LEU A 424 -25.76 -7.32 -10.31
CA LEU A 424 -26.53 -8.12 -11.27
C LEU A 424 -27.96 -8.38 -10.76
N ALA A 425 -28.12 -8.80 -9.51
CA ALA A 425 -29.43 -9.00 -8.89
C ALA A 425 -30.23 -7.70 -8.84
N PHE A 426 -29.56 -6.57 -8.53
CA PHE A 426 -30.18 -5.26 -8.49
C PHE A 426 -30.81 -4.87 -9.84
N VAL A 427 -30.05 -4.97 -10.94
CA VAL A 427 -30.54 -4.58 -12.27
C VAL A 427 -31.62 -5.54 -12.79
N GLU A 428 -31.65 -6.77 -12.30
CA GLU A 428 -32.69 -7.75 -12.56
C GLU A 428 -33.95 -7.56 -11.67
N HIS A 429 -33.97 -6.53 -10.81
CA HIS A 429 -35.05 -6.25 -9.84
C HIS A 429 -35.25 -7.34 -8.77
N LYS A 430 -34.22 -8.15 -8.50
CA LYS A 430 -34.17 -9.12 -7.40
C LYS A 430 -33.70 -8.41 -6.12
N ASN A 431 -34.49 -7.45 -5.67
CA ASN A 431 -34.10 -6.48 -4.65
C ASN A 431 -33.62 -7.13 -3.33
N ASP A 432 -34.31 -8.15 -2.83
CA ASP A 432 -33.95 -8.81 -1.57
C ASP A 432 -32.61 -9.54 -1.67
N GLU A 433 -32.32 -10.16 -2.83
CA GLU A 433 -31.05 -10.82 -3.10
C GLU A 433 -29.91 -9.79 -3.21
N ALA A 434 -30.11 -8.71 -3.95
CA ALA A 434 -29.14 -7.63 -4.10
C ALA A 434 -28.75 -7.02 -2.76
N LEU A 435 -29.74 -6.67 -1.93
CA LEU A 435 -29.50 -6.10 -0.60
C LEU A 435 -28.84 -7.09 0.36
N ARG A 436 -29.18 -8.37 0.28
CA ARG A 436 -28.54 -9.40 1.10
C ARG A 436 -27.06 -9.55 0.75
N LEU A 437 -26.74 -9.75 -0.54
CA LEU A 437 -25.36 -9.93 -1.00
C LEU A 437 -24.51 -8.69 -0.66
N MET A 438 -24.95 -7.50 -1.06
CA MET A 438 -24.19 -6.27 -0.79
C MET A 438 -24.07 -5.99 0.73
N GLY A 439 -25.10 -6.36 1.52
CA GLY A 439 -25.06 -6.23 2.97
C GLY A 439 -24.03 -7.16 3.63
N GLU A 440 -23.94 -8.40 3.18
CA GLU A 440 -22.93 -9.37 3.65
C GLU A 440 -21.51 -8.90 3.32
N VAL A 441 -21.28 -8.38 2.11
CA VAL A 441 -20.00 -7.77 1.72
C VAL A 441 -19.67 -6.57 2.60
N ALA A 442 -20.65 -5.66 2.79
CA ALA A 442 -20.45 -4.47 3.59
C ALA A 442 -20.10 -4.81 5.05
N ASP A 443 -20.79 -5.77 5.66
CA ASP A 443 -20.52 -6.24 7.01
C ASP A 443 -19.13 -6.91 7.11
N HIS A 444 -18.70 -7.62 6.08
CA HIS A 444 -17.37 -8.22 6.01
C HIS A 444 -16.28 -7.13 5.93
N GLN A 445 -16.41 -6.16 5.02
CA GLN A 445 -15.45 -5.06 4.87
C GLN A 445 -15.36 -4.20 6.14
N ASP A 446 -16.46 -3.94 6.83
CA ASP A 446 -16.48 -3.18 8.07
C ASP A 446 -15.67 -3.87 9.19
N GLN A 447 -15.66 -5.21 9.22
CA GLN A 447 -14.94 -5.99 10.22
C GLN A 447 -13.48 -6.23 9.85
N ALA A 448 -13.22 -6.62 8.59
CA ALA A 448 -11.90 -7.01 8.13
C ALA A 448 -11.02 -5.81 7.74
N GLY A 449 -11.63 -4.68 7.39
CA GLY A 449 -11.01 -3.61 6.64
C GLY A 449 -10.85 -3.98 5.16
N LYS A 450 -10.60 -2.98 4.33
CA LYS A 450 -10.22 -3.16 2.92
C LYS A 450 -8.71 -3.38 2.82
N ALA A 451 -8.26 -4.13 1.84
CA ALA A 451 -6.83 -4.34 1.61
C ALA A 451 -6.13 -3.03 1.22
N GLU A 452 -6.81 -2.24 0.37
CA GLU A 452 -6.34 -0.96 -0.17
C GLU A 452 -7.46 0.10 -0.05
N VAL A 453 -7.16 1.35 -0.43
CA VAL A 453 -8.18 2.38 -0.59
C VAL A 453 -9.07 2.04 -1.78
N ASP A 454 -10.38 1.99 -1.56
CA ASP A 454 -11.38 1.60 -2.57
C ASP A 454 -12.78 2.08 -2.19
N ILE A 455 -13.75 1.88 -3.10
CA ILE A 455 -15.16 2.22 -2.89
C ILE A 455 -15.76 1.28 -1.83
N PRO A 456 -16.33 1.78 -0.73
CA PRO A 456 -16.92 0.92 0.28
C PRO A 456 -18.20 0.23 -0.21
N ALA A 457 -18.32 -1.07 0.00
CA ALA A 457 -19.56 -1.81 -0.30
C ALA A 457 -20.77 -1.26 0.46
N ARG A 458 -20.56 -0.68 1.63
CA ARG A 458 -21.63 -0.03 2.40
C ARG A 458 -22.18 1.22 1.72
N GLU A 459 -21.34 1.99 1.01
CA GLU A 459 -21.83 3.06 0.13
C GLU A 459 -22.63 2.51 -1.05
N MET A 460 -22.16 1.42 -1.68
CA MET A 460 -22.91 0.76 -2.76
C MET A 460 -24.26 0.23 -2.29
N LEU A 461 -24.35 -0.32 -1.07
CA LEU A 461 -25.61 -0.73 -0.44
C LEU A 461 -26.56 0.46 -0.24
N ALA A 462 -26.02 1.58 0.25
CA ALA A 462 -26.79 2.81 0.44
C ALA A 462 -27.30 3.36 -0.91
N ASP A 463 -26.47 3.32 -1.96
CA ASP A 463 -26.84 3.70 -3.32
C ASP A 463 -28.01 2.84 -3.85
N MET A 464 -27.96 1.52 -3.69
CA MET A 464 -29.04 0.61 -4.07
C MET A 464 -30.35 0.99 -3.35
N LEU A 465 -30.29 1.21 -2.04
CA LEU A 465 -31.44 1.61 -1.24
C LEU A 465 -32.01 2.98 -1.69
N GLN A 466 -31.14 3.91 -2.05
CA GLN A 466 -31.51 5.22 -2.57
C GLN A 466 -32.28 5.07 -3.91
N GLU A 467 -31.78 4.28 -4.84
CA GLU A 467 -32.44 4.02 -6.12
C GLU A 467 -33.76 3.24 -5.97
N MET A 468 -33.85 2.37 -4.95
CA MET A 468 -35.09 1.70 -4.56
C MET A 468 -36.09 2.62 -3.84
N LYS A 469 -35.78 3.92 -3.71
CA LYS A 469 -36.62 4.93 -3.03
C LYS A 469 -36.89 4.60 -1.56
N GLN A 470 -35.85 4.13 -0.85
CA GLN A 470 -35.85 3.85 0.58
C GLN A 470 -34.88 4.81 1.32
N PRO A 471 -35.13 6.14 1.28
CA PRO A 471 -34.13 7.15 1.67
C PRO A 471 -33.74 7.07 3.14
N GLU A 472 -34.64 6.70 4.05
CA GLU A 472 -34.32 6.56 5.47
C GLU A 472 -33.34 5.41 5.72
N LYS A 473 -33.49 4.29 4.98
CA LYS A 473 -32.55 3.16 5.07
C LYS A 473 -31.23 3.51 4.39
N ALA A 474 -31.26 4.16 3.22
CA ALA A 474 -30.07 4.63 2.54
C ALA A 474 -29.24 5.53 3.44
N LEU A 475 -29.88 6.53 4.07
CA LEU A 475 -29.23 7.43 5.03
C LEU A 475 -28.56 6.67 6.18
N ALA A 476 -29.24 5.66 6.74
CA ALA A 476 -28.69 4.85 7.82
C ALA A 476 -27.43 4.07 7.38
N GLU A 477 -27.38 3.55 6.14
CA GLU A 477 -26.20 2.86 5.62
C GLU A 477 -25.06 3.85 5.29
N TYR A 478 -25.33 5.03 4.71
CA TYR A 478 -24.31 6.08 4.56
C TYR A 478 -23.74 6.51 5.91
N GLU A 479 -24.58 6.67 6.95
CA GLU A 479 -24.12 7.03 8.31
C GLU A 479 -23.23 5.94 8.94
N LYS A 480 -23.48 4.66 8.63
CA LYS A 480 -22.61 3.55 9.04
C LYS A 480 -21.28 3.60 8.27
N SER A 481 -21.33 3.78 6.93
CA SER A 481 -20.14 3.89 6.09
C SER A 481 -19.22 5.01 6.58
N MET A 482 -19.78 6.20 6.86
CA MET A 482 -19.00 7.34 7.34
C MET A 482 -18.35 7.17 8.72
N LYS A 483 -18.71 6.13 9.50
CA LYS A 483 -18.00 5.79 10.75
C LYS A 483 -16.73 4.98 10.48
N ILE A 484 -16.71 4.23 9.39
CA ILE A 484 -15.61 3.34 8.99
C ILE A 484 -14.67 4.05 8.01
N ASP A 485 -15.27 4.74 7.02
CA ASP A 485 -14.60 5.48 5.95
C ASP A 485 -15.07 6.96 6.00
N PRO A 486 -14.58 7.76 6.96
CA PRO A 486 -15.07 9.11 7.16
C PRO A 486 -14.65 10.06 6.05
N ASN A 487 -15.43 11.13 5.89
CA ASN A 487 -15.12 12.24 5.00
C ASN A 487 -15.01 11.89 3.51
N ARG A 488 -15.57 10.77 3.06
CA ARG A 488 -15.62 10.46 1.64
C ARG A 488 -16.59 11.37 0.91
N PHE A 489 -16.24 11.71 -0.35
CA PHE A 489 -17.07 12.58 -1.20
C PHE A 489 -18.44 11.97 -1.44
N ASN A 490 -18.48 10.75 -1.99
CA ASN A 490 -19.73 10.10 -2.38
C ASN A 490 -20.57 9.70 -1.15
N GLY A 491 -19.94 9.31 -0.04
CA GLY A 491 -20.64 9.05 1.22
C GLY A 491 -21.36 10.28 1.77
N LEU A 492 -20.69 11.44 1.80
CA LEU A 492 -21.28 12.70 2.24
C LEU A 492 -22.35 13.22 1.27
N ALA A 493 -22.12 13.11 -0.03
CA ALA A 493 -23.07 13.53 -1.07
C ALA A 493 -24.34 12.67 -1.04
N GLY A 494 -24.18 11.33 -0.96
CA GLY A 494 -25.27 10.38 -0.87
C GLY A 494 -26.09 10.57 0.42
N ALA A 495 -25.41 10.74 1.58
CA ALA A 495 -26.08 11.04 2.84
C ALA A 495 -26.85 12.36 2.79
N THR A 496 -26.30 13.39 2.13
CA THR A 496 -27.01 14.66 1.90
C THR A 496 -28.28 14.44 1.13
N GLN A 497 -28.22 13.77 -0.02
CA GLN A 497 -29.38 13.49 -0.87
C GLN A 497 -30.42 12.61 -0.16
N ALA A 498 -29.99 11.56 0.55
CA ALA A 498 -30.88 10.69 1.30
C ALA A 498 -31.62 11.47 2.40
N ALA A 499 -30.92 12.34 3.13
CA ALA A 499 -31.50 13.19 4.16
C ALA A 499 -32.51 14.21 3.61
N GLU A 500 -32.25 14.83 2.44
CA GLU A 500 -33.21 15.71 1.75
C GLU A 500 -34.49 14.97 1.40
N VAL A 501 -34.39 13.80 0.75
CA VAL A 501 -35.54 13.00 0.34
C VAL A 501 -36.31 12.45 1.55
N ALA A 502 -35.62 12.12 2.65
CA ALA A 502 -36.21 11.71 3.93
C ALA A 502 -36.75 12.88 4.77
N HIS A 503 -36.70 14.13 4.25
CA HIS A 503 -37.13 15.36 4.95
C HIS A 503 -36.39 15.62 6.27
N GLN A 504 -35.11 15.19 6.38
CA GLN A 504 -34.25 15.41 7.54
C GLN A 504 -33.30 16.60 7.28
N ALA A 505 -33.85 17.81 7.21
CA ALA A 505 -33.14 19.02 6.78
C ALA A 505 -31.86 19.32 7.59
N GLU A 506 -31.84 19.08 8.91
CA GLU A 506 -30.68 19.30 9.76
C GLU A 506 -29.51 18.39 9.35
N LYS A 507 -29.78 17.11 9.09
CA LYS A 507 -28.75 16.18 8.60
C LYS A 507 -28.26 16.55 7.21
N ALA A 508 -29.16 16.91 6.29
CA ALA A 508 -28.81 17.36 4.95
C ALA A 508 -27.85 18.55 5.00
N ASN A 509 -28.14 19.54 5.85
CA ASN A 509 -27.27 20.72 6.07
C ASN A 509 -25.91 20.32 6.69
N THR A 510 -25.91 19.38 7.62
CA THR A 510 -24.67 18.90 8.26
C THR A 510 -23.74 18.25 7.26
N TYR A 511 -24.24 17.28 6.47
CA TYR A 511 -23.41 16.55 5.50
C TYR A 511 -22.99 17.40 4.32
N SER A 512 -23.87 18.26 3.80
CA SER A 512 -23.54 19.22 2.74
C SER A 512 -22.46 20.23 3.17
N SER A 513 -22.52 20.70 4.41
CA SER A 513 -21.50 21.60 4.98
C SER A 513 -20.15 20.88 5.13
N GLN A 514 -20.17 19.62 5.57
CA GLN A 514 -18.95 18.82 5.67
C GLN A 514 -18.35 18.53 4.29
N LEU A 515 -19.18 18.20 3.29
CA LEU A 515 -18.74 18.00 1.90
C LEU A 515 -18.08 19.26 1.34
N LEU A 516 -18.71 20.43 1.53
CA LEU A 516 -18.13 21.71 1.10
C LEU A 516 -16.82 22.02 1.80
N LYS A 517 -16.70 21.71 3.08
CA LYS A 517 -15.47 21.88 3.85
C LYS A 517 -14.35 21.00 3.28
N ASN A 518 -14.61 19.72 3.03
CA ASN A 518 -13.63 18.79 2.46
C ASN A 518 -13.16 19.22 1.06
N CYS A 519 -14.04 19.85 0.29
CA CYS A 519 -13.77 20.23 -1.09
C CYS A 519 -13.41 21.72 -1.27
N ASP A 520 -12.89 22.40 -0.25
CA ASP A 520 -12.55 23.85 -0.28
C ASP A 520 -13.67 24.71 -0.89
N GLY A 521 -14.91 24.47 -0.45
CA GLY A 521 -16.09 25.15 -0.99
C GLY A 521 -16.41 24.75 -2.43
N GLY A 522 -15.87 23.65 -2.93
CA GLY A 522 -16.08 23.13 -4.29
C GLY A 522 -15.41 24.01 -5.36
N LYS A 523 -14.19 24.48 -5.11
CA LYS A 523 -13.45 25.33 -6.07
C LYS A 523 -12.84 24.55 -7.23
N HIS A 524 -12.57 23.26 -7.03
CA HIS A 524 -11.79 22.42 -7.94
C HIS A 524 -12.63 21.35 -8.66
N SER A 525 -13.97 21.42 -8.52
CA SER A 525 -14.88 20.41 -9.05
C SER A 525 -16.18 21.02 -9.56
N GLU A 526 -16.66 20.51 -10.68
CA GLU A 526 -17.95 20.83 -11.27
C GLU A 526 -19.00 19.75 -11.00
N ARG A 527 -18.74 18.82 -10.07
CA ARG A 527 -19.68 17.75 -9.73
C ARG A 527 -21.03 18.34 -9.27
N PRO A 528 -22.16 17.74 -9.71
CA PRO A 528 -23.51 18.26 -9.39
C PRO A 528 -23.80 18.26 -7.88
N GLU A 529 -23.22 17.33 -7.13
CA GLU A 529 -23.38 17.19 -5.68
C GLU A 529 -22.87 18.45 -4.94
N LEU A 530 -21.76 19.03 -5.37
CA LEU A 530 -21.24 20.28 -4.80
C LEU A 530 -22.10 21.50 -5.15
N ARG A 531 -22.74 21.49 -6.33
CA ARG A 531 -23.73 22.54 -6.66
C ARG A 531 -24.95 22.44 -5.74
N ASN A 532 -25.44 21.23 -5.48
CA ASN A 532 -26.53 21.01 -4.53
C ASN A 532 -26.14 21.44 -3.10
N ALA A 533 -24.97 21.02 -2.62
CA ALA A 533 -24.47 21.41 -1.30
C ALA A 533 -24.37 22.94 -1.14
N LYS A 534 -23.90 23.67 -2.17
CA LYS A 534 -23.87 25.15 -2.17
C LYS A 534 -25.28 25.78 -2.11
N MET A 535 -26.28 25.16 -2.72
CA MET A 535 -27.67 25.64 -2.64
C MET A 535 -28.25 25.43 -1.25
N LEU A 536 -28.00 24.27 -0.62
CA LEU A 536 -28.44 24.01 0.75
C LEU A 536 -27.82 24.96 1.77
N ALA A 537 -26.52 25.21 1.68
CA ALA A 537 -25.83 26.14 2.57
C ALA A 537 -26.42 27.57 2.50
N LYS A 538 -26.82 28.04 1.29
CA LYS A 538 -27.46 29.37 1.12
C LYS A 538 -28.87 29.44 1.68
N ASN A 539 -29.60 28.33 1.71
CA ASN A 539 -30.98 28.29 2.21
C ASN A 539 -31.06 28.14 3.73
N GLY A 540 -29.94 27.74 4.38
CA GLY A 540 -29.83 27.56 5.82
C GLY A 540 -29.34 28.81 6.60
N GLU A 541 -28.83 29.84 5.86
CA GLU A 541 -28.53 31.17 6.39
C GLU A 541 -29.80 32.07 6.35
#